data_c1a11879bf486deaa973ab215aac51de
#
_entry.id   c1a11879bf486deaa973ab215aac51de
#
_cell.length_a   1.000
_cell.length_b   1.000
_cell.length_c   1.000
_cell.angle_alpha   90.00
_cell.angle_beta   90.00
_cell.angle_gamma   90.00
#
_symmetry.space_group_name_H-M   'P 1'
#
loop_
_entity.id
_entity.type
_entity.pdbx_description
1 polymer ?
#
loop_
_entity_poly.entity_id
_entity_poly.type
_entity_poly.pdbx_seq_one_letter_code
_entity_poly.pdbx_strand_id
1 'polypeptide(L)'
;MSKKFIQISTKPGFMKFNGGILLKKISKNEYEFKVKVKKNHLNQAGITHGGYLASVIDSGSGTAARLAGKVAPCVTISLDIKFIGASTLGDELIGNTKIQKITNTMVFLVCT
;
A
#
# COMPACT_ATOMS: atom_id res chain seq x y z
N MET A 1 -12.87 11.21 -13.19
CA MET A 1 -11.51 10.74 -12.89
C MET A 1 -11.32 9.36 -13.47
N SER A 2 -10.19 9.14 -14.10
CA SER A 2 -9.84 7.81 -14.62
C SER A 2 -9.62 6.83 -13.48
N LYS A 3 -10.26 5.66 -13.56
CA LYS A 3 -10.05 4.57 -12.59
C LYS A 3 -8.94 3.62 -13.07
N LYS A 4 -7.85 4.19 -13.53
CA LYS A 4 -6.68 3.43 -13.95
C LYS A 4 -5.67 3.37 -12.81
N PHE A 5 -4.91 2.27 -12.78
CA PHE A 5 -3.76 2.19 -11.89
C PHE A 5 -2.67 3.15 -12.38
N ILE A 6 -2.09 3.88 -11.47
CA ILE A 6 -0.96 4.76 -11.73
C ILE A 6 0.21 4.35 -10.83
N GLN A 7 1.42 4.53 -11.34
CA GLN A 7 2.62 4.27 -10.58
C GLN A 7 2.78 5.33 -9.50
N ILE A 8 2.96 4.89 -8.26
CA ILE A 8 3.34 5.75 -7.15
C ILE A 8 4.71 5.33 -6.65
N SER A 9 5.29 6.07 -5.70
CA SER A 9 6.64 5.81 -5.20
C SER A 9 7.68 5.91 -6.32
N THR A 10 7.56 6.96 -7.14
CA THR A 10 8.41 7.15 -8.32
C THR A 10 9.72 7.85 -8.01
N LYS A 11 9.82 8.50 -6.87
CA LYS A 11 11.05 9.15 -6.43
C LYS A 11 12.00 8.15 -5.78
N PRO A 12 13.32 8.35 -5.87
CA PRO A 12 14.27 7.45 -5.23
C PRO A 12 13.96 7.25 -3.75
N GLY A 13 14.00 6.00 -3.31
CA GLY A 13 13.73 5.63 -1.94
C GLY A 13 13.37 4.16 -1.83
N PHE A 14 12.97 3.76 -0.64
CA PHE A 14 12.73 2.35 -0.31
C PHE A 14 11.74 1.68 -1.26
N MET A 15 10.57 2.29 -1.49
CA MET A 15 9.55 1.64 -2.30
C MET A 15 9.89 1.62 -3.77
N LYS A 16 10.51 2.67 -4.31
CA LYS A 16 10.97 2.65 -5.70
C LYS A 16 12.03 1.57 -5.89
N PHE A 17 12.96 1.46 -4.96
CA PHE A 17 14.01 0.43 -4.99
C PHE A 17 13.41 -0.98 -4.98
N ASN A 18 12.29 -1.16 -4.28
CA ASN A 18 11.62 -2.45 -4.17
C ASN A 18 10.49 -2.65 -5.19
N GLY A 19 10.48 -1.88 -6.27
CA GLY A 19 9.58 -2.12 -7.40
C GLY A 19 8.37 -1.19 -7.50
N GLY A 20 8.20 -0.30 -6.53
CA GLY A 20 7.08 0.64 -6.56
C GLY A 20 5.72 -0.01 -6.29
N ILE A 21 4.68 0.76 -6.47
CA ILE A 21 3.30 0.33 -6.24
C ILE A 21 2.42 0.96 -7.32
N LEU A 22 1.41 0.24 -7.77
CA LEU A 22 0.36 0.79 -8.61
C LEU A 22 -0.85 1.10 -7.74
N LEU A 23 -1.41 2.29 -7.88
CA LEU A 23 -2.55 2.76 -7.09
C LEU A 23 -3.69 3.18 -8.00
N LYS A 24 -4.91 2.87 -7.57
CA LYS A 24 -6.14 3.25 -8.27
C LYS A 24 -7.14 3.79 -7.26
N LYS A 25 -7.72 4.96 -7.55
CA LYS A 25 -8.82 5.48 -6.75
C LYS A 25 -10.13 4.84 -7.22
N ILE A 26 -10.82 4.17 -6.31
CA ILE A 26 -12.12 3.55 -6.59
C ILE A 26 -13.23 4.57 -6.34
N SER A 27 -13.17 5.26 -5.22
CA SER A 27 -14.14 6.27 -4.83
C SER A 27 -13.47 7.27 -3.90
N LYS A 28 -14.24 8.21 -3.37
CA LYS A 28 -13.75 9.20 -2.42
C LYS A 28 -13.04 8.57 -1.22
N ASN A 29 -13.52 7.42 -0.75
CA ASN A 29 -13.03 6.79 0.47
C ASN A 29 -12.48 5.38 0.25
N GLU A 30 -12.23 5.01 -1.00
CA GLU A 30 -11.74 3.67 -1.30
C GLU A 30 -10.66 3.70 -2.37
N TYR A 31 -9.57 2.98 -2.12
CA TYR A 31 -8.42 2.89 -3.03
C TYR A 31 -7.99 1.44 -3.14
N GLU A 32 -7.49 1.06 -4.31
CA GLU A 32 -6.80 -0.20 -4.51
C GLU A 32 -5.35 0.06 -4.87
N PHE A 33 -4.48 -0.80 -4.39
CA PHE A 33 -3.10 -0.81 -4.86
C PHE A 33 -2.71 -2.24 -5.20
N LYS A 34 -1.70 -2.39 -6.05
CA LYS A 34 -1.21 -3.72 -6.41
C LYS A 34 0.28 -3.74 -6.63
N VAL A 35 0.87 -4.89 -6.35
CA VAL A 35 2.26 -5.18 -6.61
C VAL A 35 2.39 -6.61 -7.11
N LYS A 36 3.45 -6.89 -7.85
CA LYS A 36 3.81 -8.24 -8.24
C LYS A 36 5.01 -8.68 -7.42
N VAL A 37 4.92 -9.86 -6.80
CA VAL A 37 5.99 -10.39 -5.97
C VAL A 37 7.17 -10.80 -6.85
N LYS A 38 8.33 -10.24 -6.57
CA LYS A 38 9.59 -10.52 -7.26
C LYS A 38 10.52 -11.30 -6.33
N LYS A 39 11.60 -11.82 -6.91
CA LYS A 39 12.55 -12.64 -6.18
C LYS A 39 13.14 -11.95 -4.94
N ASN A 40 13.42 -10.65 -5.05
CA ASN A 40 13.97 -9.88 -3.93
C ASN A 40 12.95 -9.55 -2.84
N HIS A 41 11.69 -9.93 -3.03
CA HIS A 41 10.64 -9.75 -2.02
C HIS A 41 10.43 -10.99 -1.15
N LEU A 42 11.15 -12.09 -1.44
CA LEU A 42 10.97 -13.35 -0.75
C LEU A 42 11.85 -13.43 0.49
N ASN A 43 11.36 -14.17 1.49
CA ASN A 43 12.19 -14.56 2.63
C ASN A 43 12.97 -15.86 2.31
N GLN A 44 13.72 -16.37 3.26
CA GLN A 44 14.53 -17.57 3.07
C GLN A 44 13.68 -18.83 2.82
N ALA A 45 12.44 -18.82 3.23
CA ALA A 45 11.51 -19.95 3.01
C ALA A 45 10.86 -19.90 1.62
N GLY A 46 11.16 -18.89 0.80
CA GLY A 46 10.61 -18.78 -0.54
C GLY A 46 9.21 -18.20 -0.62
N ILE A 47 8.73 -17.61 0.46
CA ILE A 47 7.45 -16.90 0.46
C ILE A 47 7.69 -15.40 0.66
N THR A 48 6.69 -14.60 0.33
CA THR A 48 6.81 -13.16 0.43
C THR A 48 7.15 -12.74 1.85
N HIS A 49 8.19 -11.92 1.99
CA HIS A 49 8.65 -11.43 3.29
C HIS A 49 7.57 -10.55 3.92
N GLY A 50 7.26 -10.81 5.20
CA GLY A 50 6.25 -10.03 5.92
C GLY A 50 6.57 -8.54 5.99
N GLY A 51 7.86 -8.21 6.10
CA GLY A 51 8.31 -6.80 6.07
C GLY A 51 8.03 -6.12 4.74
N TYR A 52 8.13 -6.84 3.62
CA TYR A 52 7.75 -6.29 2.32
C TYR A 52 6.24 -6.03 2.27
N LEU A 53 5.43 -6.99 2.73
CA LEU A 53 3.97 -6.81 2.81
C LEU A 53 3.60 -5.61 3.67
N ALA A 54 4.23 -5.47 4.82
CA ALA A 54 4.02 -4.32 5.71
C ALA A 54 4.36 -3.01 5.01
N SER A 55 5.46 -2.98 4.26
CA SER A 55 5.89 -1.80 3.51
C SER A 55 4.88 -1.41 2.42
N VAL A 56 4.36 -2.40 1.70
CA VAL A 56 3.36 -2.17 0.64
C VAL A 56 2.07 -1.63 1.24
N ILE A 57 1.60 -2.23 2.32
CA ILE A 57 0.39 -1.77 3.03
C ILE A 57 0.58 -0.35 3.53
N ASP A 58 1.71 -0.07 4.18
CA ASP A 58 2.02 1.25 4.71
C ASP A 58 2.07 2.31 3.62
N SER A 59 2.79 2.03 2.54
CA SER A 59 2.98 3.00 1.45
C SER A 59 1.72 3.19 0.61
N GLY A 60 1.02 2.11 0.28
CA GLY A 60 -0.22 2.18 -0.49
C GLY A 60 -1.32 2.88 0.28
N SER A 61 -1.53 2.47 1.52
CA SER A 61 -2.54 3.07 2.40
C SER A 61 -2.17 4.50 2.80
N GLY A 62 -0.89 4.77 3.02
CA GLY A 62 -0.42 6.12 3.35
C GLY A 62 -0.65 7.10 2.21
N THR A 63 -0.42 6.67 0.97
CA THR A 63 -0.72 7.50 -0.20
C THR A 63 -2.22 7.73 -0.33
N ALA A 64 -3.03 6.70 -0.11
CA ALA A 64 -4.48 6.82 -0.11
C ALA A 64 -4.95 7.82 0.96
N ALA A 65 -4.39 7.75 2.16
CA ALA A 65 -4.70 8.68 3.25
C ALA A 65 -4.38 10.12 2.86
N ARG A 66 -3.22 10.36 2.27
CA ARG A 66 -2.81 11.68 1.83
C ARG A 66 -3.75 12.24 0.76
N LEU A 67 -4.09 11.43 -0.22
CA LEU A 67 -4.98 11.85 -1.29
C LEU A 67 -6.40 12.10 -0.79
N ALA A 68 -6.93 11.23 0.06
CA ALA A 68 -8.27 11.37 0.61
C ALA A 68 -8.37 12.59 1.55
N GLY A 69 -7.35 12.82 2.35
CA GLY A 69 -7.29 13.95 3.27
C GLY A 69 -6.96 15.27 2.62
N LYS A 70 -6.48 15.25 1.37
CA LYS A 70 -6.08 16.45 0.61
C LYS A 70 -5.07 17.31 1.38
N VAL A 71 -4.13 16.67 2.04
CA VAL A 71 -3.15 17.33 2.89
C VAL A 71 -1.73 17.03 2.43
N ALA A 72 -0.78 17.69 3.09
CA ALA A 72 0.65 17.46 2.90
C ALA A 72 1.04 16.01 3.27
N PRO A 73 2.29 15.60 3.05
CA PRO A 73 2.72 14.24 3.34
C PRO A 73 2.29 13.76 4.72
N CYS A 74 1.79 12.53 4.77
CA CYS A 74 1.37 11.88 6.01
C CYS A 74 2.48 10.97 6.51
N VAL A 75 2.51 10.76 7.81
CA VAL A 75 3.35 9.74 8.44
C VAL A 75 2.46 8.78 9.21
N THR A 76 2.85 7.54 9.25
CA THR A 76 2.10 6.50 9.97
C THR A 76 2.32 6.65 11.46
N ILE A 77 1.23 6.70 12.22
CA ILE A 77 1.29 6.74 13.67
C ILE A 77 1.21 5.32 14.22
N SER A 78 0.35 4.50 13.66
CA SER A 78 0.12 3.14 14.13
C SER A 78 -0.25 2.25 12.94
N LEU A 79 0.31 1.04 12.93
CA LEU A 79 0.06 0.05 11.88
C LEU A 79 -0.07 -1.31 12.56
N ASP A 80 -1.28 -1.88 12.53
CA ASP A 80 -1.55 -3.21 13.07
C ASP A 80 -1.88 -4.14 11.91
N ILE A 81 -1.05 -5.17 11.71
CA ILE A 81 -1.16 -6.09 10.58
C ILE A 81 -1.39 -7.51 11.08
N LYS A 82 -2.32 -8.20 10.44
CA LYS A 82 -2.52 -9.64 10.60
C LYS A 82 -2.12 -10.35 9.32
N PHE A 83 -1.15 -11.25 9.42
CA PHE A 83 -0.66 -12.04 8.28
C PHE A 83 -1.39 -13.39 8.29
N ILE A 84 -2.42 -13.51 7.46
CA ILE A 84 -3.31 -14.69 7.50
C ILE A 84 -3.16 -15.63 6.32
N GLY A 85 -2.28 -15.30 5.38
CA GLY A 85 -2.00 -16.14 4.23
C GLY A 85 -0.58 -15.95 3.75
N ALA A 86 -0.16 -16.73 2.79
CA ALA A 86 1.16 -16.66 2.19
C ALA A 86 1.06 -16.42 0.69
N SER A 87 2.06 -15.73 0.14
CA SER A 87 2.21 -15.53 -1.29
C SER A 87 3.64 -15.83 -1.70
N THR A 88 3.87 -16.00 -2.98
CA THR A 88 5.18 -16.40 -3.49
C THR A 88 5.49 -15.68 -4.80
N LEU A 89 6.64 -16.02 -5.37
CA LEU A 89 7.15 -15.40 -6.59
C LEU A 89 6.09 -15.39 -7.70
N GLY A 90 5.89 -14.23 -8.29
CA GLY A 90 4.98 -14.07 -9.42
C GLY A 90 3.54 -13.76 -9.04
N ASP A 91 3.17 -13.91 -7.77
CA ASP A 91 1.82 -13.57 -7.32
C ASP A 91 1.59 -12.07 -7.45
N GLU A 92 0.38 -11.71 -7.86
CA GLU A 92 -0.08 -10.33 -7.84
C GLU A 92 -0.87 -10.10 -6.56
N LEU A 93 -0.41 -9.16 -5.75
CA LEU A 93 -1.07 -8.82 -4.50
C LEU A 93 -1.88 -7.55 -4.70
N ILE A 94 -3.13 -7.61 -4.29
CA ILE A 94 -4.05 -6.47 -4.40
C ILE A 94 -4.45 -6.07 -2.99
N GLY A 95 -4.22 -4.80 -2.66
CA GLY A 95 -4.69 -4.23 -1.42
C GLY A 95 -5.90 -3.35 -1.67
N ASN A 96 -6.86 -3.42 -0.78
CA ASN A 96 -8.03 -2.54 -0.81
C ASN A 96 -8.03 -1.72 0.48
N THR A 97 -7.97 -0.41 0.33
CA THR A 97 -7.94 0.52 1.46
C THR A 97 -9.26 1.28 1.52
N LYS A 98 -9.91 1.21 2.67
CA LYS A 98 -11.12 1.98 2.93
C LYS A 98 -10.86 3.00 4.01
N ILE A 99 -11.12 4.26 3.68
CA ILE A 99 -10.98 5.37 4.61
C ILE A 99 -12.17 5.35 5.56
N GLN A 100 -11.90 5.25 6.85
CA GLN A 100 -12.93 5.15 7.89
C GLN A 100 -13.31 6.52 8.45
N LYS A 101 -12.32 7.38 8.66
CA LYS A 101 -12.53 8.70 9.25
C LYS A 101 -11.38 9.63 8.91
N ILE A 102 -11.70 10.87 8.62
CA ILE A 102 -10.71 11.95 8.41
C ILE A 102 -11.00 13.03 9.45
N THR A 103 -9.98 13.41 10.19
CA THR A 103 -10.04 14.56 11.10
C THR A 103 -9.08 15.63 10.60
N ASN A 104 -8.96 16.73 11.33
CA ASN A 104 -8.04 17.81 10.96
C ASN A 104 -6.58 17.38 10.96
N THR A 105 -6.24 16.33 11.71
CA THR A 105 -4.84 15.91 11.92
C THR A 105 -4.60 14.44 11.63
N MET A 106 -5.65 13.63 11.45
CA MET A 106 -5.50 12.17 11.35
C MET A 106 -6.42 11.59 10.28
N VAL A 107 -5.98 10.47 9.69
CA VAL A 107 -6.81 9.64 8.82
C VAL A 107 -6.79 8.22 9.39
N PHE A 108 -7.96 7.66 9.57
CA PHE A 108 -8.16 6.28 10.03
C PHE A 108 -8.62 5.44 8.85
N LEU A 109 -7.98 4.32 8.63
CA LEU A 109 -8.31 3.45 7.51
C LEU A 109 -8.11 1.97 7.85
N VAL A 110 -8.71 1.12 7.01
CA VAL A 110 -8.54 -0.33 7.08
C VAL A 110 -8.13 -0.81 5.70
N CYS A 111 -7.16 -1.70 5.65
CA CYS A 111 -6.68 -2.31 4.42
C CYS A 111 -6.81 -3.83 4.48
N THR A 112 -7.29 -4.40 3.40
CA THR A 112 -7.35 -5.84 3.23
C THR A 112 -6.57 -6.25 2.01
#